data_316d7962c51f8a3c8e75566eb5db13b0
#
_entry.id   316d7962c51f8a3c8e75566eb5db13b0
#
_cell.length_a   1.000
_cell.length_b   1.000
_cell.length_c   1.000
_cell.angle_alpha   90.00
_cell.angle_beta   90.00
_cell.angle_gamma   90.00
#
_symmetry.space_group_name_H-M   'P 1'
#
loop_
_entity.id
_entity.type
_entity.pdbx_description
1 polymer ?
#
loop_
_entity_poly.entity_id
_entity_poly.type
_entity_poly.pdbx_seq_one_letter_code
_entity_poly.pdbx_strand_id
1 'polypeptide(L)'
;MIPTRSGVRVWLAVGHTDMRRGMNSLALQVQQALGRDPHCGDLYVFRGRRADLVKIIWHDGVGMSLYMKRLERGRFIWPSPADGCLQISGAQLAYMLDGIDWRNPLRTYRPELAG
;
A
#
# COMPACT_ATOMS: atom_id res chain seq x y z
N MET A 1 -9.60 10.81 3.43
CA MET A 1 -8.89 10.84 2.14
C MET A 1 -7.44 10.44 2.31
N ILE A 2 -6.93 9.63 1.42
CA ILE A 2 -5.55 9.18 1.47
C ILE A 2 -4.64 10.24 0.87
N PRO A 3 -3.64 10.76 1.59
CA PRO A 3 -2.74 11.77 1.04
C PRO A 3 -1.76 11.13 0.05
N THR A 4 -1.72 11.65 -1.18
CA THR A 4 -0.78 11.19 -2.20
C THR A 4 -0.01 12.35 -2.81
N ARG A 5 0.07 13.47 -2.09
CA ARG A 5 0.75 14.66 -2.56
C ARG A 5 2.27 14.47 -2.58
N SER A 6 2.94 15.41 -3.23
CA SER A 6 4.40 15.42 -3.33
C SER A 6 5.06 15.33 -1.95
N GLY A 7 6.10 14.52 -1.87
CA GLY A 7 6.85 14.31 -0.63
C GLY A 7 6.36 13.16 0.21
N VAL A 8 5.14 12.67 -0.01
CA VAL A 8 4.62 11.50 0.68
C VAL A 8 5.05 10.25 -0.07
N ARG A 9 5.71 9.34 0.65
CA ARG A 9 6.12 8.07 0.10
C ARG A 9 5.14 6.98 0.48
N VAL A 10 5.01 5.98 -0.38
CA VAL A 10 4.12 4.85 -0.16
C VAL A 10 4.96 3.59 -0.07
N TRP A 11 4.78 2.83 0.99
CA TRP A 11 5.52 1.62 1.25
C TRP A 11 4.57 0.44 1.35
N LEU A 12 4.87 -0.62 0.59
CA LEU A 12 4.15 -1.90 0.70
C LEU A 12 4.91 -2.81 1.64
N ALA A 13 4.23 -3.30 2.67
CA ALA A 13 4.78 -4.37 3.50
C ALA A 13 4.76 -5.66 2.67
N VAL A 14 5.93 -6.21 2.38
CA VAL A 14 6.03 -7.43 1.59
C VAL A 14 5.57 -8.62 2.42
N GLY A 15 4.87 -9.57 1.79
CA GLY A 15 4.22 -10.65 2.50
C GLY A 15 2.85 -10.27 3.01
N HIS A 16 2.21 -11.17 3.74
CA HIS A 16 0.89 -10.90 4.28
C HIS A 16 0.96 -10.50 5.75
N THR A 17 -0.05 -9.76 6.17
CA THR A 17 -0.21 -9.29 7.54
C THR A 17 -1.54 -9.79 8.08
N ASP A 18 -1.61 -10.04 9.38
CA ASP A 18 -2.86 -10.38 10.04
C ASP A 18 -3.79 -9.17 10.00
N MET A 19 -4.87 -9.28 9.24
CA MET A 19 -5.80 -8.17 9.01
C MET A 19 -6.69 -7.86 10.21
N ARG A 20 -6.53 -8.59 11.31
CA ARG A 20 -7.19 -8.24 12.58
C ARG A 20 -6.44 -7.13 13.31
N ARG A 21 -5.21 -6.83 12.91
CA ARG A 21 -4.41 -5.78 13.53
C ARG A 21 -5.01 -4.40 13.26
N GLY A 22 -5.06 -3.59 14.31
CA GLY A 22 -5.49 -2.21 14.22
C GLY A 22 -4.32 -1.23 14.11
N MET A 23 -4.61 0.05 14.24
CA MET A 23 -3.64 1.13 14.04
C MET A 23 -2.36 0.97 14.86
N ASN A 24 -2.51 0.71 16.16
CA ASN A 24 -1.35 0.63 17.04
C ASN A 24 -0.46 -0.55 16.70
N SER A 25 -1.07 -1.69 16.44
CA SER A 25 -0.36 -2.91 16.11
C SER A 25 0.35 -2.80 14.75
N LEU A 26 -0.29 -2.17 13.77
CA LEU A 26 0.32 -1.93 12.46
C LEU A 26 1.44 -0.91 12.56
N ALA A 27 1.28 0.14 13.35
CA ALA A 27 2.36 1.11 13.59
C ALA A 27 3.58 0.44 14.22
N LEU A 28 3.35 -0.46 15.17
CA LEU A 28 4.44 -1.22 15.78
C LEU A 28 5.13 -2.11 14.75
N GLN A 29 4.37 -2.72 13.84
CA GLN A 29 4.93 -3.52 12.76
C GLN A 29 5.81 -2.68 11.84
N VAL A 30 5.42 -1.44 11.54
CA VAL A 30 6.25 -0.52 10.75
C VAL A 30 7.61 -0.32 11.44
N GLN A 31 7.61 -0.09 12.73
CA GLN A 31 8.86 0.11 13.48
C GLN A 31 9.70 -1.16 13.54
N GLN A 32 9.11 -2.27 13.92
CA GLN A 32 9.85 -3.50 14.23
C GLN A 32 10.19 -4.32 13.01
N ALA A 33 9.23 -4.48 12.09
CA ALA A 33 9.41 -5.34 10.93
C ALA A 33 9.94 -4.59 9.71
N LEU A 34 9.52 -3.34 9.50
CA LEU A 34 9.95 -2.56 8.34
C LEU A 34 11.10 -1.61 8.67
N GLY A 35 11.40 -1.40 9.94
CA GLY A 35 12.48 -0.51 10.36
C GLY A 35 12.24 0.95 9.99
N ARG A 36 11.00 1.40 9.96
CA ARG A 36 10.64 2.75 9.57
C ARG A 36 9.85 3.45 10.66
N ASP A 37 9.68 4.75 10.50
CA ASP A 37 8.95 5.58 11.45
C ASP A 37 7.48 5.70 11.00
N PRO A 38 6.52 5.15 11.75
CA PRO A 38 5.11 5.24 11.38
C PRO A 38 4.54 6.65 11.52
N HIS A 39 5.27 7.58 12.14
CA HIS A 39 4.81 8.96 12.37
C HIS A 39 5.37 9.94 11.34
N CYS A 40 6.12 9.49 10.34
CA CYS A 40 6.79 10.38 9.40
C CYS A 40 5.88 10.95 8.30
N GLY A 41 4.63 10.53 8.25
CA GLY A 41 3.70 10.99 7.22
C GLY A 41 3.63 10.10 5.99
N ASP A 42 4.51 9.14 5.86
CA ASP A 42 4.44 8.18 4.76
C ASP A 42 3.27 7.21 4.95
N LEU A 43 2.80 6.66 3.83
CA LEU A 43 1.76 5.64 3.85
C LEU A 43 2.38 4.26 3.91
N TYR A 44 1.80 3.40 4.74
CA TYR A 44 2.21 2.01 4.87
C TYR A 44 1.04 1.12 4.56
N VAL A 45 1.20 0.26 3.56
CA VAL A 45 0.14 -0.57 2.99
C VAL A 45 0.39 -2.03 3.34
N PHE A 46 -0.61 -2.67 3.91
CA PHE A 46 -0.56 -4.07 4.35
C PHE A 46 -1.67 -4.85 3.66
N ARG A 47 -1.39 -6.07 3.28
CA ARG A 47 -2.40 -6.95 2.70
C ARG A 47 -2.63 -8.17 3.55
N GLY A 48 -3.83 -8.71 3.48
CA GLY A 48 -4.15 -9.98 4.10
C GLY A 48 -3.67 -11.17 3.26
N ARG A 49 -3.82 -12.37 3.83
CA ARG A 49 -3.36 -13.60 3.18
C ARG A 49 -4.00 -13.80 1.81
N ARG A 50 -5.29 -13.49 1.67
CA ARG A 50 -6.02 -13.67 0.41
C ARG A 50 -5.75 -12.57 -0.60
N ALA A 51 -5.10 -11.50 -0.17
CA ALA A 51 -4.81 -10.32 -0.98
C ALA A 51 -6.06 -9.62 -1.54
N ASP A 52 -7.23 -9.82 -0.95
CA ASP A 52 -8.45 -9.11 -1.30
C ASP A 52 -8.76 -7.97 -0.33
N LEU A 53 -8.01 -7.87 0.77
CA LEU A 53 -8.16 -6.86 1.79
C LEU A 53 -6.83 -6.18 2.03
N VAL A 54 -6.84 -4.85 2.00
CA VAL A 54 -5.66 -4.04 2.38
C VAL A 54 -6.04 -3.09 3.50
N LYS A 55 -5.03 -2.77 4.31
CA LYS A 55 -5.10 -1.69 5.30
C LYS A 55 -3.95 -0.75 5.05
N ILE A 56 -4.21 0.54 5.19
CA ILE A 56 -3.21 1.59 5.01
C ILE A 56 -3.22 2.46 6.25
N ILE A 57 -2.05 2.70 6.83
CA ILE A 57 -1.92 3.64 7.94
C ILE A 57 -1.01 4.79 7.55
N TRP A 58 -1.28 5.95 8.11
CA TRP A 58 -0.40 7.12 8.00
C TRP A 58 -0.69 8.08 9.13
N HIS A 59 0.31 8.85 9.51
CA HIS A 59 0.17 9.92 10.50
C HIS A 59 0.06 11.25 9.76
N ASP A 60 -0.98 12.02 10.05
CA ASP A 60 -1.28 13.26 9.31
C ASP A 60 -0.78 14.53 10.02
N GLY A 61 0.03 14.37 11.06
CA GLY A 61 0.52 15.48 11.87
C GLY A 61 -0.30 15.70 13.12
N VAL A 62 -1.52 15.20 13.17
CA VAL A 62 -2.43 15.32 14.30
C VAL A 62 -2.71 13.96 14.94
N GLY A 63 -2.83 12.94 14.10
CA GLY A 63 -3.14 11.60 14.58
C GLY A 63 -2.87 10.54 13.53
N MET A 64 -3.02 9.29 13.94
CA MET A 64 -2.87 8.15 13.07
C MET A 64 -4.19 7.86 12.38
N SER A 65 -4.15 7.69 11.05
CA SER A 65 -5.31 7.33 10.24
C SER A 65 -5.20 5.89 9.77
N LEU A 66 -6.34 5.24 9.62
CA LEU A 66 -6.41 3.88 9.08
C LEU A 66 -7.47 3.86 7.99
N TYR A 67 -7.06 3.38 6.82
CA TYR A 67 -7.95 3.13 5.70
C TYR A 67 -7.96 1.64 5.41
N MET A 68 -9.13 1.12 5.05
CA MET A 68 -9.29 -0.30 4.77
C MET A 68 -10.17 -0.46 3.55
N LYS A 69 -9.77 -1.36 2.65
CA LYS A 69 -10.56 -1.67 1.46
C LYS A 69 -10.53 -3.16 1.16
N ARG A 70 -11.71 -3.72 0.88
CA ARG A 70 -11.85 -5.09 0.42
C ARG A 70 -12.41 -5.08 -1.01
N LEU A 71 -11.75 -5.83 -1.90
CA LEU A 71 -12.27 -6.03 -3.24
C LEU A 71 -13.43 -7.03 -3.18
N GLU A 72 -14.51 -6.73 -3.88
CA GLU A 72 -15.63 -7.67 -4.00
C GLU A 72 -15.25 -8.88 -4.84
N ARG A 73 -14.35 -8.67 -5.81
CA ARG A 73 -13.88 -9.72 -6.69
C ARG A 73 -12.39 -9.56 -6.91
N GLY A 74 -11.70 -10.70 -7.04
CA GLY A 74 -10.29 -10.72 -7.36
C GLY A 74 -9.40 -10.38 -6.19
N ARG A 75 -8.20 -10.02 -6.52
CA ARG A 75 -7.14 -9.74 -5.55
C ARG A 75 -6.37 -8.50 -5.95
N PHE A 76 -5.84 -7.82 -4.95
CA PHE A 76 -4.84 -6.81 -5.21
C PHE A 76 -3.56 -7.47 -5.75
N ILE A 77 -2.95 -6.84 -6.75
CA ILE A 77 -1.66 -7.30 -7.25
C ILE A 77 -0.60 -6.92 -6.21
N TRP A 78 0.18 -7.90 -5.77
CA TRP A 78 1.19 -7.71 -4.75
C TRP A 78 2.55 -8.17 -5.27
N PRO A 79 3.65 -7.49 -4.90
CA PRO A 79 4.97 -7.89 -5.35
C PRO A 79 5.36 -9.25 -4.78
N SER A 80 6.27 -9.92 -5.47
CA SER A 80 6.85 -11.17 -4.98
C SER A 80 7.56 -10.91 -3.65
N PRO A 81 7.59 -11.91 -2.76
CA PRO A 81 8.28 -11.75 -1.50
C PRO A 81 9.73 -11.31 -1.69
N ALA A 82 10.10 -10.26 -1.01
CA ALA A 82 11.45 -9.75 -0.93
C ALA A 82 11.65 -9.34 0.52
N ASP A 83 12.66 -8.55 0.81
CA ASP A 83 12.91 -8.13 2.18
C ASP A 83 12.10 -6.89 2.55
N GLY A 84 11.47 -6.92 3.71
CA GLY A 84 10.90 -5.77 4.38
C GLY A 84 9.76 -5.09 3.64
N CYS A 85 10.05 -4.03 2.92
CA CYS A 85 9.03 -3.23 2.26
C CYS A 85 9.51 -2.72 0.90
N LEU A 86 8.55 -2.40 0.04
CA LEU A 86 8.79 -1.90 -1.30
C LEU A 86 8.14 -0.52 -1.44
N GLN A 87 8.88 0.44 -1.95
CA GLN A 87 8.33 1.76 -2.24
C GLN A 87 7.64 1.76 -3.60
N ILE A 88 6.43 2.33 -3.65
CA ILE A 88 5.70 2.57 -4.88
C ILE A 88 5.30 4.04 -4.95
N SER A 89 4.89 4.48 -6.13
CA SER A 89 4.40 5.85 -6.31
C SER A 89 2.95 5.98 -5.86
N GLY A 90 2.50 7.22 -5.65
CA GLY A 90 1.09 7.48 -5.38
C GLY A 90 0.18 7.03 -6.53
N ALA A 91 0.64 7.18 -7.78
CA ALA A 91 -0.10 6.71 -8.94
C ALA A 91 -0.23 5.19 -8.94
N GLN A 92 0.84 4.48 -8.61
CA GLN A 92 0.79 3.03 -8.49
C GLN A 92 -0.17 2.58 -7.41
N LEU A 93 -0.19 3.29 -6.27
CA LEU A 93 -1.15 2.99 -5.21
C LEU A 93 -2.59 3.17 -5.70
N ALA A 94 -2.86 4.24 -6.45
CA ALA A 94 -4.20 4.48 -6.99
C ALA A 94 -4.64 3.33 -7.90
N TYR A 95 -3.76 2.87 -8.79
CA TYR A 95 -4.04 1.72 -9.66
C TYR A 95 -4.28 0.46 -8.83
N MET A 96 -3.44 0.22 -7.82
CA MET A 96 -3.61 -0.93 -6.95
C MET A 96 -4.99 -0.93 -6.29
N LEU A 97 -5.41 0.21 -5.74
CA LEU A 97 -6.68 0.31 -5.04
C LEU A 97 -7.88 0.15 -5.97
N ASP A 98 -7.70 0.38 -7.26
CA ASP A 98 -8.73 0.12 -8.27
C ASP A 98 -8.71 -1.32 -8.78
N GLY A 99 -7.86 -2.17 -8.21
CA GLY A 99 -7.75 -3.54 -8.63
C GLY A 99 -7.02 -3.72 -9.96
N ILE A 100 -6.28 -2.72 -10.41
CA ILE A 100 -5.56 -2.72 -11.68
C ILE A 100 -4.11 -3.16 -11.43
N ASP A 101 -3.51 -3.78 -12.43
CA ASP A 101 -2.10 -4.14 -12.34
C ASP A 101 -1.24 -2.87 -12.35
N TRP A 102 -0.78 -2.48 -11.17
CA TRP A 102 -0.01 -1.26 -10.97
C TRP A 102 1.46 -1.40 -11.37
N ARG A 103 1.92 -2.61 -11.64
CA ARG A 103 3.33 -2.86 -11.98
C ARG A 103 3.67 -2.34 -13.35
N ASN A 104 2.74 -2.42 -14.30
CA ASN A 104 2.95 -2.03 -15.69
C ASN A 104 1.79 -1.25 -16.27
N PRO A 105 1.27 -0.24 -15.60
CA PRO A 105 0.08 0.46 -16.10
C PRO A 105 0.34 1.16 -17.44
N LEU A 106 1.54 1.68 -17.64
CA LEU A 106 1.86 2.40 -18.87
C LEU A 106 2.01 1.46 -20.06
N ARG A 107 2.42 0.24 -19.85
CA ARG A 107 2.52 -0.74 -20.93
C ARG A 107 1.18 -1.06 -21.54
N THR A 108 0.14 -0.99 -20.76
CA THR A 108 -1.21 -1.23 -21.24
C THR A 108 -1.62 -0.22 -22.30
N TYR A 109 -1.12 1.00 -22.19
CA TYR A 109 -1.46 2.09 -23.12
C TYR A 109 -0.49 2.21 -24.29
N ARG A 110 0.72 1.74 -24.17
CA ARG A 110 1.75 1.93 -25.19
C ARG A 110 1.36 1.44 -26.57
N PRO A 111 0.81 0.24 -26.74
CA PRO A 111 0.43 -0.23 -28.06
C PRO A 111 -0.59 0.70 -28.73
N GLU A 112 -1.48 1.24 -27.95
CA GLU A 112 -2.50 2.15 -28.46
C GLU A 112 -1.90 3.49 -28.88
N LEU A 113 -0.97 3.97 -28.08
CA LEU A 113 -0.29 5.23 -28.39
C LEU A 113 0.63 5.09 -29.60
N ALA A 114 1.26 3.95 -29.73
CA ALA A 114 2.15 3.69 -30.85
C ALA A 114 1.39 3.42 -32.13
N GLY A 115 0.22 2.91 -31.99
CA GLY A 115 -0.64 2.68 -33.13
C GLY A 115 -1.34 3.93 -33.53
#